data_ac6b3b0fa45968bb412f65447912561b
#
_entry.id   ac6b3b0fa45968bb412f65447912561b
#
_cell.length_a   1.000
_cell.length_b   1.000
_cell.length_c   1.000
_cell.angle_alpha   90.00
_cell.angle_beta   90.00
_cell.angle_gamma   90.00
#
_symmetry.space_group_name_H-M   'P 1'
#
loop_
_entity.id
_entity.type
_entity.pdbx_description
1 polymer ?
#
loop_
_entity_poly.entity_id
_entity_poly.type
_entity_poly.pdbx_seq_one_letter_code
_entity_poly.pdbx_strand_id
1 'polypeptide(L)'
;MEKSKLSTIIFAVLIAGGIALAGYFIGQTMYNAKVAINTATVKGLAERVVESDRADWTILYAVGSTKREDIPALYAQAEKDQKTIIDLLLKNGIKDEEITAGTIDYDHIAYKDQNQKIVDEQYKLKGNIKVSTQNIHLIASLRQKVNKLLTEGINVSRGNPTY
;
A
#
# COMPACT_ATOMS: atom_id res chain seq x y z
N MET A 1 -31.41 80.60 -0.85
CA MET A 1 -31.96 79.24 -0.49
C MET A 1 -31.97 78.24 -1.65
N GLU A 2 -31.97 78.66 -2.89
CA GLU A 2 -31.97 77.69 -4.05
C GLU A 2 -30.64 76.99 -4.30
N LYS A 3 -29.48 77.65 -4.14
CA LYS A 3 -28.16 77.05 -4.35
C LYS A 3 -27.87 75.85 -3.43
N SER A 4 -28.47 75.85 -2.18
CA SER A 4 -28.30 74.74 -1.25
C SER A 4 -29.08 73.48 -1.68
N LYS A 5 -30.26 73.67 -2.26
CA LYS A 5 -31.07 72.53 -2.75
C LYS A 5 -30.44 71.84 -3.97
N LEU A 6 -29.83 72.65 -4.89
CA LEU A 6 -29.17 72.14 -6.08
C LEU A 6 -27.94 71.31 -5.69
N SER A 7 -27.14 71.78 -4.73
CA SER A 7 -25.97 71.02 -4.20
C SER A 7 -26.40 69.67 -3.57
N THR A 8 -27.48 69.69 -2.78
CA THR A 8 -27.97 68.47 -2.16
C THR A 8 -28.46 67.41 -3.19
N ILE A 9 -29.09 67.89 -4.27
CA ILE A 9 -29.55 66.99 -5.35
C ILE A 9 -28.34 66.38 -6.08
N ILE A 10 -27.29 67.22 -6.39
CA ILE A 10 -26.11 66.73 -7.03
C ILE A 10 -25.39 65.67 -6.17
N PHE A 11 -25.28 65.90 -4.83
CA PHE A 11 -24.74 64.90 -3.90
C PHE A 11 -25.54 63.60 -3.88
N ALA A 12 -26.87 63.70 -3.84
CA ALA A 12 -27.75 62.54 -3.84
C ALA A 12 -27.59 61.70 -5.12
N VAL A 13 -27.48 62.33 -6.27
CA VAL A 13 -27.25 61.68 -7.57
C VAL A 13 -25.88 61.00 -7.62
N LEU A 14 -24.82 61.65 -7.10
CA LEU A 14 -23.48 61.06 -7.05
C LEU A 14 -23.44 59.83 -6.13
N ILE A 15 -24.07 59.92 -4.97
CA ILE A 15 -24.15 58.75 -4.04
C ILE A 15 -24.92 57.63 -4.68
N ALA A 16 -26.08 57.90 -5.26
CA ALA A 16 -26.90 56.88 -5.92
C ALA A 16 -26.15 56.22 -7.09
N GLY A 17 -25.43 57.02 -7.89
CA GLY A 17 -24.58 56.52 -8.98
C GLY A 17 -23.43 55.66 -8.47
N GLY A 18 -22.79 56.04 -7.37
CA GLY A 18 -21.74 55.28 -6.73
C GLY A 18 -22.24 53.91 -6.23
N ILE A 19 -23.38 53.86 -5.58
CA ILE A 19 -24.01 52.62 -5.10
C ILE A 19 -24.38 51.70 -6.29
N ALA A 20 -24.96 52.27 -7.33
CA ALA A 20 -25.34 51.50 -8.52
C ALA A 20 -24.11 50.88 -9.21
N LEU A 21 -23.01 51.64 -9.36
CA LEU A 21 -21.78 51.14 -9.93
C LEU A 21 -21.13 50.03 -9.04
N ALA A 22 -21.10 50.24 -7.73
CA ALA A 22 -20.60 49.26 -6.81
C ALA A 22 -21.39 47.95 -6.88
N GLY A 23 -22.74 48.03 -6.90
CA GLY A 23 -23.59 46.83 -7.09
C GLY A 23 -23.36 46.11 -8.41
N TYR A 24 -23.16 46.86 -9.48
CA TYR A 24 -22.85 46.28 -10.78
C TYR A 24 -21.52 45.48 -10.77
N PHE A 25 -20.45 46.08 -10.24
CA PHE A 25 -19.13 45.39 -10.16
C PHE A 25 -19.16 44.15 -9.24
N ILE A 26 -19.86 44.23 -8.12
CA ILE A 26 -20.04 43.07 -7.23
C ILE A 26 -20.80 41.96 -7.96
N GLY A 27 -21.90 42.28 -8.64
CA GLY A 27 -22.68 41.34 -9.41
C GLY A 27 -21.86 40.68 -10.51
N GLN A 28 -21.05 41.45 -11.24
CA GLN A 28 -20.18 40.94 -12.29
C GLN A 28 -19.09 40.02 -11.72
N THR A 29 -18.50 40.38 -10.57
CA THR A 29 -17.48 39.54 -9.90
C THR A 29 -18.08 38.22 -9.44
N MET A 30 -19.29 38.22 -8.86
CA MET A 30 -19.99 37.00 -8.45
C MET A 30 -20.39 36.11 -9.63
N TYR A 31 -20.81 36.71 -10.73
CA TYR A 31 -21.13 36.00 -11.96
C TYR A 31 -19.91 35.28 -12.52
N ASN A 32 -18.78 36.00 -12.63
CA ASN A 32 -17.53 35.44 -13.12
C ASN A 32 -16.97 34.36 -12.20
N ALA A 33 -17.09 34.54 -10.87
CA ALA A 33 -16.70 33.52 -9.89
C ALA A 33 -17.54 32.23 -10.04
N LYS A 34 -18.86 32.33 -10.21
CA LYS A 34 -19.72 31.18 -10.47
C LYS A 34 -19.38 30.44 -11.75
N VAL A 35 -19.06 31.15 -12.84
CA VAL A 35 -18.65 30.54 -14.09
C VAL A 35 -17.30 29.82 -13.95
N ALA A 36 -16.37 30.41 -13.21
CA ALA A 36 -15.06 29.79 -12.94
C ALA A 36 -15.16 28.52 -12.08
N ILE A 37 -16.13 28.43 -11.16
CA ILE A 37 -16.34 27.25 -10.30
C ILE A 37 -17.05 26.11 -11.06
N ASN A 38 -17.78 26.42 -12.12
CA ASN A 38 -18.49 25.39 -12.92
C ASN A 38 -17.60 24.68 -13.96
N THR A 39 -16.30 24.90 -13.95
CA THR A 39 -15.38 24.09 -14.74
C THR A 39 -15.17 22.74 -14.05
N ALA A 40 -15.89 21.73 -14.47
CA ALA A 40 -15.61 20.34 -14.12
C ALA A 40 -14.29 19.93 -14.78
N THR A 41 -13.23 19.82 -14.01
CA THR A 41 -11.98 19.21 -14.46
C THR A 41 -12.21 17.69 -14.52
N VAL A 42 -12.64 17.18 -15.65
CA VAL A 42 -12.73 15.75 -15.90
C VAL A 42 -11.31 15.25 -16.14
N LYS A 43 -10.70 14.64 -15.13
CA LYS A 43 -9.51 13.82 -15.32
C LYS A 43 -9.97 12.52 -15.96
N GLY A 44 -9.81 12.41 -17.26
CA GLY A 44 -10.01 11.14 -17.96
C GLY A 44 -8.92 10.18 -17.48
N LEU A 45 -9.30 9.13 -16.74
CA LEU A 45 -8.44 8.00 -16.46
C LEU A 45 -8.48 7.10 -17.71
N ALA A 46 -7.44 7.11 -18.52
CA ALA A 46 -7.25 6.12 -19.57
C ALA A 46 -6.54 4.92 -18.95
N GLU A 47 -7.28 3.91 -18.53
CA GLU A 47 -6.72 2.62 -18.15
C GLU A 47 -6.44 1.81 -19.42
N ARG A 48 -5.18 1.57 -19.68
CA ARG A 48 -4.74 0.58 -20.65
C ARG A 48 -4.35 -0.67 -19.88
N VAL A 49 -5.05 -1.76 -20.08
CA VAL A 49 -4.63 -3.07 -19.59
C VAL A 49 -3.36 -3.43 -20.37
N VAL A 50 -2.22 -3.36 -19.68
CA VAL A 50 -0.93 -3.84 -20.17
C VAL A 50 -0.70 -5.17 -19.48
N GLU A 51 -0.53 -6.24 -20.27
CA GLU A 51 -0.05 -7.49 -19.68
C GLU A 51 1.32 -7.25 -19.08
N SER A 52 1.48 -7.62 -17.81
CA SER A 52 2.78 -7.52 -17.17
C SER A 52 3.72 -8.56 -17.77
N ASP A 53 4.94 -8.16 -18.03
CA ASP A 53 6.02 -9.04 -18.52
C ASP A 53 6.84 -9.64 -17.37
N ARG A 54 6.49 -9.32 -16.12
CA ARG A 54 7.20 -9.74 -14.92
C ARG A 54 6.26 -10.02 -13.77
N ALA A 55 6.60 -11.01 -12.96
CA ALA A 55 5.95 -11.29 -11.69
C ALA A 55 6.96 -11.29 -10.55
N ASP A 56 6.66 -10.54 -9.51
CA ASP A 56 7.38 -10.54 -8.24
C ASP A 56 6.55 -11.25 -7.19
N TRP A 57 7.13 -12.27 -6.56
CA TRP A 57 6.46 -13.07 -5.55
C TRP A 57 7.36 -13.28 -4.34
N THR A 58 6.84 -12.97 -3.15
CA THR A 58 7.55 -13.20 -1.89
C THR A 58 6.91 -14.36 -1.13
N ILE A 59 7.68 -15.39 -0.87
CA ILE A 59 7.31 -16.55 -0.07
C ILE A 59 7.86 -16.32 1.33
N LEU A 60 6.98 -16.33 2.33
CA LEU A 60 7.34 -16.23 3.73
C LEU A 60 7.22 -17.62 4.36
N TYR A 61 8.17 -17.98 5.20
CA TYR A 61 8.10 -19.21 5.99
C TYR A 61 8.52 -18.93 7.43
N ALA A 62 8.07 -19.77 8.35
CA ALA A 62 8.37 -19.59 9.76
C ALA A 62 8.42 -20.92 10.50
N VAL A 63 9.31 -21.01 11.45
CA VAL A 63 9.37 -22.09 12.45
C VAL A 63 9.28 -21.48 13.84
N GLY A 64 8.77 -22.20 14.81
CA GLY A 64 8.62 -21.67 16.17
C GLY A 64 8.53 -22.74 17.23
N SER A 65 8.89 -22.34 18.47
CA SER A 65 8.77 -23.12 19.69
C SER A 65 8.33 -22.24 20.84
N THR A 66 7.84 -22.84 21.92
CA THR A 66 7.59 -22.19 23.21
C THR A 66 8.81 -22.23 24.14
N LYS A 67 9.88 -22.92 23.74
CA LYS A 67 11.08 -23.10 24.54
C LYS A 67 12.25 -22.34 23.93
N ARG A 68 12.93 -21.56 24.76
CA ARG A 68 14.10 -20.78 24.35
C ARG A 68 15.29 -21.65 23.94
N GLU A 69 15.46 -22.79 24.60
CA GLU A 69 16.54 -23.74 24.29
C GLU A 69 16.46 -24.33 22.89
N ASP A 70 15.28 -24.29 22.25
CA ASP A 70 15.08 -24.81 20.89
C ASP A 70 15.60 -23.86 19.79
N ILE A 71 15.97 -22.62 20.13
CA ILE A 71 16.38 -21.61 19.13
C ILE A 71 17.45 -22.12 18.15
N PRO A 72 18.53 -22.80 18.57
CA PRO A 72 19.53 -23.33 17.62
C PRO A 72 18.93 -24.38 16.68
N ALA A 73 18.06 -25.26 17.19
CA ALA A 73 17.38 -26.26 16.39
C ALA A 73 16.38 -25.64 15.41
N LEU A 74 15.66 -24.59 15.84
CA LEU A 74 14.78 -23.81 14.99
C LEU A 74 15.54 -23.14 13.84
N TYR A 75 16.73 -22.61 14.11
CA TYR A 75 17.55 -21.99 13.08
C TYR A 75 17.96 -23.01 12.00
N ALA A 76 18.46 -24.16 12.43
CA ALA A 76 18.78 -25.25 11.49
C ALA A 76 17.57 -25.76 10.70
N GLN A 77 16.39 -25.79 11.33
CA GLN A 77 15.16 -26.15 10.63
C GLN A 77 14.75 -25.08 9.62
N ALA A 78 14.85 -23.79 9.99
CA ALA A 78 14.55 -22.68 9.09
C ALA A 78 15.45 -22.66 7.86
N GLU A 79 16.75 -22.95 8.00
CA GLU A 79 17.69 -23.09 6.87
C GLU A 79 17.33 -24.29 5.99
N LYS A 80 16.94 -25.41 6.59
CA LYS A 80 16.49 -26.60 5.85
C LYS A 80 15.22 -26.31 5.06
N ASP A 81 14.24 -25.63 5.68
CA ASP A 81 12.99 -25.25 5.03
C ASP A 81 13.26 -24.28 3.87
N GLN A 82 14.15 -23.28 4.06
CA GLN A 82 14.57 -22.36 3.01
C GLN A 82 15.13 -23.12 1.81
N LYS A 83 16.06 -24.05 2.05
CA LYS A 83 16.66 -24.86 1.02
C LYS A 83 15.62 -25.71 0.29
N THR A 84 14.70 -26.34 1.02
CA THR A 84 13.62 -27.15 0.44
C THR A 84 12.73 -26.34 -0.49
N ILE A 85 12.38 -25.10 -0.09
CA ILE A 85 11.59 -24.18 -0.92
C ILE A 85 12.36 -23.79 -2.17
N ILE A 86 13.62 -23.41 -2.04
CA ILE A 86 14.48 -23.04 -3.18
C ILE A 86 14.63 -24.21 -4.16
N ASP A 87 14.91 -25.41 -3.67
CA ASP A 87 15.03 -26.62 -4.48
C ASP A 87 13.74 -26.94 -5.24
N LEU A 88 12.58 -26.70 -4.61
CA LEU A 88 11.29 -26.84 -5.26
C LEU A 88 11.10 -25.82 -6.39
N LEU A 89 11.50 -24.59 -6.21
CA LEU A 89 11.42 -23.52 -7.21
C LEU A 89 12.33 -23.85 -8.42
N LEU A 90 13.58 -24.22 -8.17
CA LEU A 90 14.56 -24.59 -9.20
C LEU A 90 14.09 -25.80 -10.02
N LYS A 91 13.60 -26.86 -9.37
CA LYS A 91 13.06 -28.06 -10.02
C LYS A 91 11.85 -27.78 -10.92
N ASN A 92 11.17 -26.67 -10.67
CA ASN A 92 9.98 -26.29 -11.43
C ASN A 92 10.23 -25.17 -12.44
N GLY A 93 11.48 -24.86 -12.76
CA GLY A 93 11.87 -24.02 -13.88
C GLY A 93 12.09 -22.53 -13.55
N ILE A 94 12.12 -22.16 -12.28
CA ILE A 94 12.65 -20.85 -11.87
C ILE A 94 14.18 -20.95 -11.88
N LYS A 95 14.84 -19.96 -12.42
CA LYS A 95 16.30 -19.91 -12.47
C LYS A 95 16.87 -19.40 -11.15
N ASP A 96 18.08 -19.79 -10.83
CA ASP A 96 18.77 -19.37 -9.61
C ASP A 96 18.90 -17.83 -9.52
N GLU A 97 19.18 -17.18 -10.64
CA GLU A 97 19.27 -15.71 -10.76
C GLU A 97 17.94 -14.98 -10.50
N GLU A 98 16.80 -15.67 -10.57
CA GLU A 98 15.45 -15.16 -10.32
C GLU A 98 15.03 -15.33 -8.85
N ILE A 99 15.86 -16.02 -8.04
CA ILE A 99 15.59 -16.31 -6.63
C ILE A 99 16.52 -15.49 -5.76
N THR A 100 15.95 -14.78 -4.80
CA THR A 100 16.73 -14.10 -3.76
C THR A 100 16.29 -14.61 -2.40
N ALA A 101 17.17 -15.37 -1.74
CA ALA A 101 16.95 -15.79 -0.36
C ALA A 101 17.18 -14.60 0.58
N GLY A 102 16.21 -14.30 1.43
CA GLY A 102 16.37 -13.30 2.45
C GLY A 102 17.03 -13.85 3.73
N THR A 103 17.24 -12.99 4.68
CA THR A 103 17.73 -13.33 6.02
C THR A 103 16.68 -14.07 6.83
N ILE A 104 17.14 -14.87 7.79
CA ILE A 104 16.26 -15.46 8.79
C ILE A 104 16.23 -14.53 10.00
N ASP A 105 15.06 -13.96 10.28
CA ASP A 105 14.85 -13.02 11.35
C ASP A 105 14.28 -13.73 12.59
N TYR A 106 14.77 -13.32 13.76
CA TYR A 106 14.30 -13.81 15.05
C TYR A 106 13.21 -12.90 15.60
N ASP A 107 12.14 -13.49 16.09
CA ASP A 107 11.01 -12.82 16.71
C ASP A 107 10.66 -13.52 18.03
N HIS A 108 10.57 -12.74 19.11
CA HIS A 108 10.17 -13.20 20.43
C HIS A 108 8.88 -12.51 20.86
N ILE A 109 7.85 -13.30 21.12
CA ILE A 109 6.54 -12.84 21.54
C ILE A 109 6.27 -13.33 22.95
N ALA A 110 6.13 -12.39 23.90
CA ALA A 110 5.76 -12.69 25.27
C ALA A 110 4.32 -12.25 25.54
N TYR A 111 3.47 -13.18 25.93
CA TYR A 111 2.09 -12.91 26.33
C TYR A 111 2.05 -12.62 27.82
N LYS A 112 1.44 -11.51 28.21
CA LYS A 112 1.33 -11.08 29.61
C LYS A 112 -0.12 -11.10 30.07
N ASP A 113 -0.34 -11.42 31.34
CA ASP A 113 -1.64 -11.30 32.00
C ASP A 113 -1.97 -9.84 32.39
N GLN A 114 -3.13 -9.65 33.02
CA GLN A 114 -3.56 -8.33 33.53
C GLN A 114 -2.60 -7.72 34.55
N ASN A 115 -1.78 -8.54 35.22
CA ASN A 115 -0.79 -8.13 36.21
C ASN A 115 0.63 -7.95 35.61
N GLN A 116 0.75 -7.88 34.28
CA GLN A 116 2.02 -7.77 33.54
C GLN A 116 2.97 -8.98 33.71
N LYS A 117 2.48 -10.10 34.24
CA LYS A 117 3.24 -11.33 34.37
C LYS A 117 3.21 -12.10 33.07
N ILE A 118 4.36 -12.58 32.60
CA ILE A 118 4.47 -13.41 31.41
C ILE A 118 3.78 -14.76 31.71
N VAL A 119 2.82 -15.12 30.88
CA VAL A 119 2.03 -16.38 30.97
C VAL A 119 2.38 -17.34 29.87
N ASP A 120 2.89 -16.85 28.74
CA ASP A 120 3.32 -17.68 27.61
C ASP A 120 4.38 -16.94 26.80
N GLU A 121 5.27 -17.67 26.14
CA GLU A 121 6.31 -17.14 25.28
C GLU A 121 6.37 -17.95 23.98
N GLN A 122 6.61 -17.26 22.88
CA GLN A 122 6.84 -17.87 21.59
C GLN A 122 8.12 -17.33 20.97
N TYR A 123 8.97 -18.24 20.57
CA TYR A 123 10.21 -17.98 19.86
C TYR A 123 10.01 -18.38 18.39
N LYS A 124 10.12 -17.43 17.46
CA LYS A 124 9.89 -17.67 16.05
C LYS A 124 11.07 -17.23 15.22
N LEU A 125 11.40 -18.04 14.22
CA LEU A 125 12.31 -17.66 13.16
C LEU A 125 11.50 -17.54 11.87
N LYS A 126 11.64 -16.42 11.19
CA LYS A 126 10.92 -16.09 9.98
C LYS A 126 11.93 -15.86 8.87
N GLY A 127 11.73 -16.48 7.73
CA GLY A 127 12.52 -16.23 6.55
C GLY A 127 11.65 -15.81 5.38
N ASN A 128 12.27 -15.23 4.37
CA ASN A 128 11.62 -14.87 3.15
C ASN A 128 12.46 -15.30 1.94
N ILE A 129 11.78 -15.62 0.85
CA ILE A 129 12.37 -15.94 -0.44
C ILE A 129 11.63 -15.11 -1.48
N LYS A 130 12.35 -14.24 -2.17
CA LYS A 130 11.81 -13.42 -3.25
C LYS A 130 12.09 -14.06 -4.59
N VAL A 131 11.05 -14.21 -5.40
CA VAL A 131 11.12 -14.71 -6.77
C VAL A 131 10.72 -13.57 -7.70
N SER A 132 11.56 -13.30 -8.72
CA SER A 132 11.32 -12.26 -9.71
C SER A 132 11.54 -12.86 -11.10
N THR A 133 10.45 -13.20 -11.79
CA THR A 133 10.51 -13.95 -13.05
C THR A 133 9.68 -13.30 -14.16
N GLN A 134 10.12 -13.47 -15.40
CA GLN A 134 9.34 -13.11 -16.59
C GLN A 134 8.34 -14.22 -17.00
N ASN A 135 8.47 -15.43 -16.43
CA ASN A 135 7.56 -16.52 -16.73
C ASN A 135 6.34 -16.51 -15.78
N ILE A 136 5.41 -15.59 -16.04
CA ILE A 136 4.22 -15.36 -15.22
C ILE A 136 3.36 -16.62 -15.06
N HIS A 137 3.25 -17.42 -16.11
CA HIS A 137 2.42 -18.62 -16.11
C HIS A 137 2.90 -19.69 -15.12
N LEU A 138 4.21 -19.72 -14.82
CA LEU A 138 4.79 -20.65 -13.85
C LEU A 138 4.33 -20.34 -12.42
N ILE A 139 4.14 -19.06 -12.08
CA ILE A 139 3.82 -18.65 -10.72
C ILE A 139 2.51 -19.26 -10.22
N ALA A 140 1.48 -19.33 -11.06
CA ALA A 140 0.20 -19.91 -10.69
C ALA A 140 0.31 -21.40 -10.28
N SER A 141 1.07 -22.18 -11.06
CA SER A 141 1.31 -23.59 -10.77
C SER A 141 2.22 -23.79 -9.55
N LEU A 142 3.25 -22.95 -9.41
CA LEU A 142 4.18 -22.97 -8.27
C LEU A 142 3.50 -22.65 -6.95
N ARG A 143 2.55 -21.72 -6.93
CA ARG A 143 1.77 -21.42 -5.72
C ARG A 143 1.07 -22.66 -5.16
N GLN A 144 0.52 -23.51 -6.02
CA GLN A 144 -0.12 -24.75 -5.57
C GLN A 144 0.91 -25.74 -5.00
N LYS A 145 2.08 -25.84 -5.61
CA LYS A 145 3.16 -26.73 -5.16
C LYS A 145 3.78 -26.27 -3.85
N VAL A 146 4.02 -24.96 -3.70
CA VAL A 146 4.50 -24.37 -2.43
C VAL A 146 3.48 -24.60 -1.30
N ASN A 147 2.18 -24.51 -1.59
CA ASN A 147 1.17 -24.81 -0.60
C ASN A 147 1.20 -26.28 -0.10
N LYS A 148 1.60 -27.21 -0.95
CA LYS A 148 1.72 -28.62 -0.54
C LYS A 148 2.81 -28.82 0.51
N LEU A 149 3.80 -27.93 0.59
CA LEU A 149 4.83 -27.97 1.64
C LEU A 149 4.25 -27.84 3.04
N LEU A 150 3.06 -27.21 3.20
CA LEU A 150 2.32 -27.21 4.46
C LEU A 150 1.97 -28.63 4.93
N THR A 151 1.66 -29.54 4.00
CA THR A 151 1.37 -30.96 4.34
C THR A 151 2.63 -31.73 4.67
N GLU A 152 3.80 -31.22 4.29
CA GLU A 152 5.10 -31.76 4.62
C GLU A 152 5.68 -31.15 5.91
N GLY A 153 4.91 -30.27 6.58
CA GLY A 153 5.26 -29.65 7.86
C GLY A 153 6.02 -28.34 7.74
N ILE A 154 6.24 -27.82 6.54
CA ILE A 154 6.88 -26.50 6.33
C ILE A 154 5.80 -25.42 6.41
N ASN A 155 5.86 -24.58 7.43
CA ASN A 155 4.89 -23.49 7.63
C ASN A 155 5.19 -22.32 6.68
N VAL A 156 4.57 -22.36 5.52
CA VAL A 156 4.71 -21.35 4.48
C VAL A 156 3.52 -20.41 4.51
N SER A 157 3.78 -19.13 4.61
CA SER A 157 2.79 -18.06 4.46
C SER A 157 2.94 -17.41 3.08
N ARG A 158 1.82 -17.19 2.42
CA ARG A 158 1.81 -16.69 1.05
C ARG A 158 1.82 -15.17 1.00
N GLY A 159 2.79 -14.59 0.30
CA GLY A 159 2.58 -13.30 -0.33
C GLY A 159 1.78 -13.48 -1.63
N ASN A 160 0.92 -12.52 -1.97
CA ASN A 160 0.33 -12.50 -3.32
C ASN A 160 1.40 -12.03 -4.31
N PRO A 161 1.55 -12.71 -5.47
CA PRO A 161 2.41 -12.19 -6.52
C PRO A 161 1.88 -10.84 -7.01
N THR A 162 2.79 -9.95 -7.32
CA THR A 162 2.51 -8.66 -7.98
C THR A 162 2.95 -8.80 -9.43
N TYR A 163 2.10 -8.31 -10.33
CA TYR A 163 2.31 -8.36 -11.76
C TYR A 163 2.49 -6.96 -12.33
#